data_1dc577a934bd31cc2dee7b6fe368ca18
#
_entry.id   1dc577a934bd31cc2dee7b6fe368ca18
#
_cell.length_a   1.000
_cell.length_b   1.000
_cell.length_c   1.000
_cell.angle_alpha   90.00
_cell.angle_beta   90.00
_cell.angle_gamma   90.00
#
_symmetry.space_group_name_H-M   'P 1'
#
loop_
_entity.id
_entity.type
_entity.pdbx_description
1 polymer ?
#
loop_
_entity_poly.entity_id
_entity_poly.type
_entity_poly.pdbx_seq_one_letter_code
_entity_poly.pdbx_strand_id
1 'polypeptide(L)'
;PTQGVRMEIREFAARVLLSTDLEQKLLPADSPLTDVDPGPPHRHPRPGRPDDLQFAPRRSAPAMPSPGAFSETRSRGVAHHIMANHELQALEVMAWTLLAFPEAPADFRRGLVRIMADEQRHTRMHIERAGRLGIRFGELAVNCYIWNKAMGFQSVLDYLAGLPLVFEGRNLDHTVEFAAAFAAAGDERSAALMRVIHADEIEHVRFGIEWLRRLKPAGMSDWEIFCQHLD
;
A
#
# COMPACT_ATOMS: atom_id res chain seq x y z
N PRO A 1 5.40 14.02 -35.97
CA PRO A 1 5.29 13.06 -34.87
C PRO A 1 4.82 13.81 -33.65
N THR A 2 3.53 13.66 -33.34
CA THR A 2 2.93 14.18 -32.09
C THR A 2 3.61 13.49 -30.93
N GLN A 3 4.42 14.22 -30.16
CA GLN A 3 4.84 13.76 -28.84
C GLN A 3 3.53 13.54 -28.05
N GLY A 4 3.16 12.28 -27.83
CA GLY A 4 2.06 11.96 -26.94
C GLY A 4 2.28 12.64 -25.60
N VAL A 5 1.28 13.34 -25.11
CA VAL A 5 1.31 13.98 -23.78
C VAL A 5 1.60 12.87 -22.76
N ARG A 6 2.79 12.92 -22.15
CA ARG A 6 3.15 11.98 -21.09
C ARG A 6 2.39 12.36 -19.83
N MET A 7 1.84 11.37 -19.16
CA MET A 7 1.10 11.57 -17.90
C MET A 7 2.06 12.08 -16.81
N GLU A 8 1.64 13.07 -16.06
CA GLU A 8 2.35 13.57 -14.87
C GLU A 8 2.16 12.61 -13.68
N ILE A 9 3.15 12.56 -12.76
CA ILE A 9 3.04 11.79 -11.52
C ILE A 9 1.78 12.20 -10.73
N ARG A 10 1.45 13.48 -10.67
CA ARG A 10 0.25 13.95 -9.98
C ARG A 10 -1.05 13.45 -10.60
N GLU A 11 -1.09 13.31 -11.93
CA GLU A 11 -2.28 12.79 -12.63
C GLU A 11 -2.45 11.29 -12.39
N PHE A 12 -1.34 10.55 -12.41
CA PHE A 12 -1.32 9.14 -12.03
C PHE A 12 -1.76 8.95 -10.57
N ALA A 13 -1.21 9.74 -9.64
CA ALA A 13 -1.59 9.69 -8.24
C ALA A 13 -3.07 10.04 -8.03
N ALA A 14 -3.58 11.06 -8.72
CA ALA A 14 -5.00 11.42 -8.67
C ALA A 14 -5.89 10.31 -9.23
N ARG A 15 -5.52 9.65 -10.33
CA ARG A 15 -6.23 8.48 -10.87
C ARG A 15 -6.29 7.36 -9.85
N VAL A 16 -5.16 6.98 -9.24
CA VAL A 16 -5.09 5.94 -8.22
C VAL A 16 -5.93 6.31 -7.00
N LEU A 17 -5.80 7.53 -6.50
CA LEU A 17 -6.48 7.94 -5.26
C LEU A 17 -7.98 8.11 -5.45
N LEU A 18 -8.43 8.77 -6.52
CA LEU A 18 -9.79 9.29 -6.64
C LEU A 18 -10.73 8.44 -7.47
N SER A 19 -10.22 7.50 -8.27
CA SER A 19 -11.09 6.62 -9.04
C SER A 19 -12.01 5.80 -8.13
N THR A 20 -13.27 5.69 -8.52
CA THR A 20 -14.25 4.76 -7.94
C THR A 20 -14.29 3.41 -8.67
N ASP A 21 -13.46 3.26 -9.69
CA ASP A 21 -13.25 2.02 -10.41
C ASP A 21 -11.94 1.37 -9.95
N LEU A 22 -12.04 0.17 -9.38
CA LEU A 22 -10.90 -0.58 -8.86
C LEU A 22 -9.86 -0.88 -9.97
N GLU A 23 -10.32 -1.21 -11.18
CA GLU A 23 -9.40 -1.51 -12.30
C GLU A 23 -8.58 -0.27 -12.67
N GLN A 24 -9.17 0.92 -12.65
CA GLN A 24 -8.46 2.17 -12.90
C GLN A 24 -7.42 2.47 -11.81
N LYS A 25 -7.72 2.15 -10.54
CA LYS A 25 -6.75 2.29 -9.45
C LYS A 25 -5.55 1.36 -9.63
N LEU A 26 -5.83 0.14 -10.05
CA LEU A 26 -4.81 -0.90 -10.19
C LEU A 26 -4.11 -0.87 -11.56
N LEU A 27 -4.54 -0.04 -12.50
CA LEU A 27 -3.91 0.08 -13.82
C LEU A 27 -2.52 0.72 -13.68
N PRO A 28 -1.44 0.03 -14.09
CA PRO A 28 -0.11 0.61 -14.10
C PRO A 28 -0.01 1.85 -14.99
N ALA A 29 1.06 2.60 -14.89
CA ALA A 29 1.35 3.65 -15.84
C ALA A 29 1.80 3.03 -17.17
N ASP A 30 1.18 3.45 -18.29
CA ASP A 30 1.44 2.89 -19.64
C ASP A 30 2.83 3.29 -20.19
N SER A 31 3.43 4.32 -19.62
CA SER A 31 4.73 4.87 -20.04
C SER A 31 5.42 5.54 -18.83
N PRO A 32 6.72 5.83 -18.94
CA PRO A 32 7.40 6.61 -17.90
C PRO A 32 6.68 7.94 -17.66
N LEU A 33 6.31 8.17 -16.41
CA LEU A 33 5.67 9.40 -15.98
C LEU A 33 6.64 10.58 -15.99
N THR A 34 6.11 11.79 -16.22
CA THR A 34 6.83 13.04 -16.03
C THR A 34 6.52 13.63 -14.66
N ASP A 35 7.42 14.45 -14.14
CA ASP A 35 7.26 15.17 -12.87
C ASP A 35 7.72 16.64 -13.07
N VAL A 36 7.16 17.27 -14.09
CA VAL A 36 7.46 18.65 -14.47
C VAL A 36 6.57 19.64 -13.74
N ASP A 37 5.32 19.23 -13.51
CA ASP A 37 4.33 20.03 -12.79
C ASP A 37 3.70 19.22 -11.65
N PRO A 38 4.33 19.16 -10.47
CA PRO A 38 3.79 18.47 -9.31
C PRO A 38 2.51 19.10 -8.75
N GLY A 39 2.16 20.31 -9.16
CA GLY A 39 0.96 21.02 -8.74
C GLY A 39 0.99 21.55 -7.30
N PRO A 40 -0.09 22.19 -6.83
CA PRO A 40 -0.22 22.62 -5.45
C PRO A 40 -0.50 21.43 -4.51
N PRO A 41 -0.16 21.54 -3.20
CA PRO A 41 -0.52 20.54 -2.20
C PRO A 41 -2.03 20.29 -2.16
N HIS A 42 -2.42 19.02 -2.17
CA HIS A 42 -3.83 18.64 -2.09
C HIS A 42 -4.02 17.46 -1.15
N ARG A 43 -4.78 17.64 -0.07
CA ARG A 43 -5.06 16.65 0.97
C ARG A 43 -6.50 16.19 0.87
N HIS A 44 -6.71 15.04 0.25
CA HIS A 44 -8.04 14.44 0.15
C HIS A 44 -8.40 13.73 1.46
N PRO A 45 -9.61 13.94 2.01
CA PRO A 45 -10.02 13.33 3.27
C PRO A 45 -10.35 11.83 3.14
N ARG A 46 -10.65 11.36 1.93
CA ARG A 46 -10.98 9.96 1.64
C ARG A 46 -10.54 9.57 0.23
N PRO A 47 -10.17 8.30 0.00
CA PRO A 47 -9.97 7.79 -1.35
C PRO A 47 -11.32 7.60 -2.05
N GLY A 48 -11.33 7.71 -3.37
CA GLY A 48 -12.42 7.19 -4.18
C GLY A 48 -12.38 5.65 -4.13
N ARG A 49 -13.53 4.99 -3.94
CA ARG A 49 -13.65 3.53 -3.91
C ARG A 49 -14.99 3.11 -4.50
N PRO A 50 -15.10 1.93 -5.14
CA PRO A 50 -16.40 1.37 -5.49
C PRO A 50 -17.26 1.15 -4.25
N ASP A 51 -18.57 1.06 -4.43
CA ASP A 51 -19.54 1.00 -3.32
C ASP A 51 -19.32 -0.18 -2.38
N ASP A 52 -18.91 -1.34 -2.92
CA ASP A 52 -18.65 -2.55 -2.14
C ASP A 52 -17.29 -2.55 -1.43
N LEU A 53 -16.45 -1.53 -1.66
CA LEU A 53 -15.17 -1.33 -0.99
C LEU A 53 -15.11 -0.04 -0.15
N GLN A 54 -16.25 0.62 0.07
CA GLN A 54 -16.31 1.75 0.99
C GLN A 54 -15.90 1.31 2.40
N PHE A 55 -15.17 2.18 3.11
CA PHE A 55 -14.75 1.89 4.46
C PHE A 55 -15.93 1.67 5.40
N ALA A 56 -15.96 0.52 6.01
CA ALA A 56 -17.01 0.11 6.93
C ALA A 56 -16.85 0.80 8.31
N PRO A 57 -17.92 0.89 9.09
CA PRO A 57 -17.85 1.36 10.47
C PRO A 57 -16.82 0.57 11.30
N ARG A 58 -16.29 1.22 12.31
CA ARG A 58 -15.28 0.60 13.19
C ARG A 58 -15.80 -0.75 13.74
N ARG A 59 -14.94 -1.78 13.67
CA ARG A 59 -15.20 -3.14 14.15
C ARG A 59 -16.24 -3.95 13.36
N SER A 60 -16.66 -3.50 12.18
CA SER A 60 -17.57 -4.28 11.32
C SER A 60 -16.83 -5.12 10.28
N ALA A 61 -15.58 -4.82 9.98
CA ALA A 61 -14.75 -5.67 9.13
C ALA A 61 -14.28 -6.93 9.86
N PRO A 62 -14.09 -8.06 9.15
CA PRO A 62 -13.60 -9.29 9.75
C PRO A 62 -12.21 -9.11 10.34
N ALA A 63 -11.91 -9.81 11.42
CA ALA A 63 -10.58 -9.95 11.96
C ALA A 63 -9.76 -10.91 11.10
N MET A 64 -8.43 -10.74 11.07
CA MET A 64 -7.53 -11.68 10.44
C MET A 64 -7.66 -13.05 11.09
N PRO A 65 -7.97 -14.11 10.33
CA PRO A 65 -8.02 -15.47 10.87
C PRO A 65 -6.67 -15.86 11.45
N SER A 66 -6.68 -16.60 12.55
CA SER A 66 -5.44 -17.15 13.11
C SER A 66 -4.79 -18.15 12.15
N PRO A 67 -3.47 -18.34 12.18
CA PRO A 67 -2.77 -19.34 11.36
C PRO A 67 -3.37 -20.74 11.48
N GLY A 68 -3.82 -21.15 12.66
CA GLY A 68 -4.48 -22.43 12.89
C GLY A 68 -5.80 -22.63 12.15
N ALA A 69 -6.49 -21.54 11.78
CA ALA A 69 -7.72 -21.59 10.99
C ALA A 69 -7.48 -21.79 9.48
N PHE A 70 -6.23 -21.76 9.01
CA PHE A 70 -5.92 -21.90 7.58
C PHE A 70 -6.12 -23.33 7.02
N SER A 71 -6.38 -24.32 7.86
CA SER A 71 -6.91 -25.61 7.41
C SER A 71 -8.22 -25.44 6.62
N GLU A 72 -9.03 -24.44 6.96
CA GLU A 72 -10.27 -24.11 6.27
C GLU A 72 -10.02 -23.20 5.06
N THR A 73 -10.51 -23.60 3.89
CA THR A 73 -10.37 -22.84 2.64
C THR A 73 -10.96 -21.42 2.77
N ARG A 74 -12.14 -21.30 3.43
CA ARG A 74 -12.77 -19.99 3.62
C ARG A 74 -11.90 -19.04 4.44
N SER A 75 -11.26 -19.52 5.51
CA SER A 75 -10.36 -18.72 6.35
C SER A 75 -9.19 -18.18 5.56
N ARG A 76 -8.60 -18.98 4.67
CA ARG A 76 -7.54 -18.49 3.76
C ARG A 76 -8.07 -17.43 2.80
N GLY A 77 -9.28 -17.61 2.25
CA GLY A 77 -9.92 -16.60 1.40
C GLY A 77 -10.16 -15.27 2.12
N VAL A 78 -10.65 -15.32 3.37
CA VAL A 78 -10.82 -14.15 4.24
C VAL A 78 -9.49 -13.45 4.50
N ALA A 79 -8.42 -14.20 4.79
CA ALA A 79 -7.09 -13.63 4.99
C ALA A 79 -6.60 -12.87 3.76
N HIS A 80 -6.72 -13.44 2.56
CA HIS A 80 -6.36 -12.76 1.32
C HIS A 80 -7.24 -11.53 1.02
N HIS A 81 -8.53 -11.57 1.34
CA HIS A 81 -9.42 -10.40 1.22
C HIS A 81 -8.96 -9.24 2.12
N ILE A 82 -8.58 -9.55 3.36
CA ILE A 82 -8.07 -8.54 4.31
C ILE A 82 -6.74 -7.97 3.82
N MET A 83 -5.81 -8.82 3.37
CA MET A 83 -4.51 -8.39 2.84
C MET A 83 -4.70 -7.54 1.57
N ALA A 84 -5.60 -7.92 0.65
CA ALA A 84 -5.91 -7.10 -0.52
C ALA A 84 -6.34 -5.67 -0.14
N ASN A 85 -7.14 -5.51 0.92
CA ASN A 85 -7.52 -4.18 1.41
C ASN A 85 -6.34 -3.44 2.08
N HIS A 86 -5.41 -4.14 2.70
CA HIS A 86 -4.22 -3.51 3.27
C HIS A 86 -3.31 -2.96 2.17
N GLU A 87 -3.01 -3.73 1.14
CA GLU A 87 -2.21 -3.31 -0.02
C GLU A 87 -2.89 -2.15 -0.77
N LEU A 88 -4.22 -2.23 -0.95
CA LEU A 88 -4.97 -1.13 -1.56
C LEU A 88 -4.90 0.16 -0.73
N GLN A 89 -4.97 0.08 0.60
CA GLN A 89 -4.81 1.26 1.45
C GLN A 89 -3.38 1.81 1.39
N ALA A 90 -2.35 0.96 1.36
CA ALA A 90 -0.96 1.39 1.20
C ALA A 90 -0.78 2.13 -0.13
N LEU A 91 -1.27 1.58 -1.23
CA LEU A 91 -1.29 2.22 -2.55
C LEU A 91 -1.98 3.59 -2.52
N GLU A 92 -3.15 3.68 -1.88
CA GLU A 92 -3.91 4.94 -1.76
C GLU A 92 -3.18 5.97 -0.90
N VAL A 93 -2.52 5.56 0.19
CA VAL A 93 -1.70 6.45 1.02
C VAL A 93 -0.47 6.95 0.27
N MET A 94 0.19 6.12 -0.53
CA MET A 94 1.29 6.53 -1.39
C MET A 94 0.84 7.58 -2.42
N ALA A 95 -0.30 7.35 -3.08
CA ALA A 95 -0.89 8.30 -4.01
C ALA A 95 -1.27 9.62 -3.31
N TRP A 96 -1.86 9.54 -2.13
CA TRP A 96 -2.17 10.70 -1.30
C TRP A 96 -0.90 11.48 -0.93
N THR A 97 0.18 10.80 -0.57
CA THR A 97 1.46 11.42 -0.21
C THR A 97 2.05 12.23 -1.37
N LEU A 98 1.97 11.70 -2.60
CA LEU A 98 2.42 12.42 -3.81
C LEU A 98 1.62 13.70 -4.06
N LEU A 99 0.33 13.72 -3.72
CA LEU A 99 -0.54 14.89 -3.87
C LEU A 99 -0.43 15.86 -2.69
N ALA A 100 -0.24 15.34 -1.48
CA ALA A 100 -0.18 16.15 -0.26
C ALA A 100 1.17 16.87 -0.10
N PHE A 101 2.24 16.30 -0.63
CA PHE A 101 3.62 16.80 -0.50
C PHE A 101 4.30 16.96 -1.88
N PRO A 102 3.80 17.86 -2.75
CA PRO A 102 4.37 18.07 -4.09
C PRO A 102 5.79 18.63 -4.05
N GLU A 103 6.19 19.24 -2.94
CA GLU A 103 7.54 19.77 -2.68
C GLU A 103 8.58 18.68 -2.36
N ALA A 104 8.16 17.43 -2.17
CA ALA A 104 9.08 16.33 -1.94
C ALA A 104 10.06 16.18 -3.11
N PRO A 105 11.31 15.74 -2.87
CA PRO A 105 12.31 15.60 -3.93
C PRO A 105 11.79 14.76 -5.10
N ALA A 106 12.07 15.20 -6.33
CA ALA A 106 11.58 14.52 -7.54
C ALA A 106 12.03 13.03 -7.61
N ASP A 107 13.23 12.71 -7.09
CA ASP A 107 13.69 11.32 -7.03
C ASP A 107 12.90 10.47 -6.02
N PHE A 108 12.47 11.07 -4.89
CA PHE A 108 11.55 10.43 -3.96
C PHE A 108 10.23 10.13 -4.65
N ARG A 109 9.63 11.12 -5.32
CA ARG A 109 8.35 11.01 -6.01
C ARG A 109 8.39 9.93 -7.09
N ARG A 110 9.45 9.90 -7.91
CA ARG A 110 9.69 8.85 -8.91
C ARG A 110 9.92 7.47 -8.30
N GLY A 111 10.65 7.41 -7.17
CA GLY A 111 10.85 6.17 -6.41
C GLY A 111 9.55 5.62 -5.85
N LEU A 112 8.72 6.49 -5.27
CA LEU A 112 7.43 6.10 -4.71
C LEU A 112 6.47 5.53 -5.78
N VAL A 113 6.46 6.08 -6.99
CA VAL A 113 5.68 5.53 -8.12
C VAL A 113 6.08 4.08 -8.45
N ARG A 114 7.36 3.71 -8.32
CA ARG A 114 7.80 2.33 -8.54
C ARG A 114 7.23 1.39 -7.47
N ILE A 115 7.26 1.81 -6.22
CA ILE A 115 6.64 1.05 -5.11
C ILE A 115 5.13 0.93 -5.33
N MET A 116 4.45 1.99 -5.76
CA MET A 116 3.02 1.93 -6.10
C MET A 116 2.71 0.86 -7.16
N ALA A 117 3.59 0.63 -8.12
CA ALA A 117 3.41 -0.44 -9.10
C ALA A 117 3.46 -1.83 -8.45
N ASP A 118 4.29 -2.03 -7.44
CA ASP A 118 4.33 -3.27 -6.66
C ASP A 118 3.03 -3.42 -5.85
N GLU A 119 2.56 -2.37 -5.18
CA GLU A 119 1.29 -2.40 -4.43
C GLU A 119 0.08 -2.68 -5.32
N GLN A 120 0.06 -2.15 -6.55
CA GLN A 120 -0.97 -2.50 -7.54
C GLN A 120 -0.93 -4.00 -7.88
N ARG A 121 0.26 -4.58 -8.00
CA ARG A 121 0.48 -6.00 -8.26
C ARG A 121 0.10 -6.86 -7.05
N HIS A 122 0.53 -6.49 -5.84
CA HIS A 122 0.20 -7.19 -4.59
C HIS A 122 -1.31 -7.24 -4.36
N THR A 123 -1.97 -6.10 -4.53
CA THR A 123 -3.44 -6.01 -4.44
C THR A 123 -4.12 -7.00 -5.40
N ARG A 124 -3.71 -7.03 -6.69
CA ARG A 124 -4.25 -7.98 -7.68
C ARG A 124 -3.99 -9.43 -7.29
N MET A 125 -2.78 -9.75 -6.84
CA MET A 125 -2.42 -11.11 -6.42
C MET A 125 -3.31 -11.59 -5.28
N HIS A 126 -3.56 -10.76 -4.29
CA HIS A 126 -4.47 -11.09 -3.18
C HIS A 126 -5.92 -11.20 -3.62
N ILE A 127 -6.41 -10.30 -4.47
CA ILE A 127 -7.78 -10.35 -5.03
C ILE A 127 -8.00 -11.65 -5.80
N GLU A 128 -7.08 -12.00 -6.69
CA GLU A 128 -7.18 -13.23 -7.47
C GLU A 128 -7.14 -14.46 -6.57
N ARG A 129 -6.24 -14.46 -5.57
CA ARG A 129 -6.15 -15.59 -4.66
C ARG A 129 -7.38 -15.75 -3.79
N ALA A 130 -7.92 -14.66 -3.24
CA ALA A 130 -9.19 -14.67 -2.49
C ALA A 130 -10.33 -15.25 -3.35
N GLY A 131 -10.45 -14.80 -4.61
CA GLY A 131 -11.44 -15.31 -5.56
C GLY A 131 -11.32 -16.81 -5.83
N ARG A 132 -10.09 -17.33 -5.98
CA ARG A 132 -9.82 -18.77 -6.13
C ARG A 132 -10.17 -19.58 -4.88
N LEU A 133 -10.21 -18.94 -3.72
CA LEU A 133 -10.59 -19.54 -2.44
C LEU A 133 -12.07 -19.29 -2.08
N GLY A 134 -12.85 -18.72 -3.02
CA GLY A 134 -14.30 -18.54 -2.90
C GLY A 134 -14.73 -17.25 -2.19
N ILE A 135 -13.84 -16.27 -2.06
CA ILE A 135 -14.16 -14.95 -1.48
C ILE A 135 -13.92 -13.87 -2.55
N ARG A 136 -14.99 -13.20 -3.00
CA ARG A 136 -14.87 -12.04 -3.91
C ARG A 136 -14.39 -10.82 -3.12
N PHE A 137 -13.47 -10.05 -3.68
CA PHE A 137 -13.05 -8.79 -3.07
C PHE A 137 -14.21 -7.78 -3.09
N GLY A 138 -14.51 -7.20 -1.92
CA GLY A 138 -15.71 -6.40 -1.66
C GLY A 138 -16.92 -7.22 -1.15
N GLU A 139 -16.84 -8.55 -1.08
CA GLU A 139 -17.88 -9.38 -0.45
C GLU A 139 -17.94 -9.18 1.07
N LEU A 140 -16.82 -8.89 1.68
CA LEU A 140 -16.68 -8.63 3.11
C LEU A 140 -16.37 -7.16 3.35
N ALA A 141 -16.84 -6.64 4.48
CA ALA A 141 -16.53 -5.27 4.89
C ALA A 141 -15.02 -5.02 5.00
N VAL A 142 -14.57 -3.82 4.65
CA VAL A 142 -13.16 -3.42 4.70
C VAL A 142 -12.92 -2.33 5.75
N ASN A 143 -11.82 -2.43 6.50
CA ASN A 143 -11.44 -1.42 7.47
C ASN A 143 -10.65 -0.27 6.83
N CYS A 144 -10.49 0.83 7.59
CA CYS A 144 -9.74 2.02 7.21
C CYS A 144 -8.52 2.27 8.12
N TYR A 145 -7.94 1.22 8.70
CA TYR A 145 -6.94 1.41 9.76
C TYR A 145 -5.68 2.15 9.29
N ILE A 146 -5.12 1.73 8.16
CA ILE A 146 -3.92 2.36 7.57
C ILE A 146 -4.26 3.78 7.10
N TRP A 147 -5.37 3.94 6.40
CA TRP A 147 -5.83 5.25 5.93
C TRP A 147 -5.98 6.27 7.07
N ASN A 148 -6.64 5.88 8.15
CA ASN A 148 -6.87 6.78 9.29
C ASN A 148 -5.56 7.23 9.95
N LYS A 149 -4.55 6.37 9.99
CA LYS A 149 -3.21 6.75 10.50
C LYS A 149 -2.54 7.75 9.58
N ALA A 150 -2.63 7.53 8.27
CA ALA A 150 -2.03 8.42 7.27
C ALA A 150 -2.64 9.83 7.27
N MET A 151 -3.89 9.99 7.67
CA MET A 151 -4.52 11.32 7.76
C MET A 151 -3.88 12.24 8.80
N GLY A 152 -3.08 11.70 9.72
CA GLY A 152 -2.26 12.46 10.66
C GLY A 152 -0.97 13.01 10.07
N PHE A 153 -0.50 12.53 8.93
CA PHE A 153 0.79 12.91 8.37
C PHE A 153 0.83 14.39 7.95
N GLN A 154 1.81 15.12 8.48
CA GLN A 154 2.03 16.55 8.18
C GLN A 154 3.24 16.76 7.28
N SER A 155 4.10 15.75 7.11
CA SER A 155 5.33 15.80 6.33
C SER A 155 5.64 14.47 5.66
N VAL A 156 6.59 14.48 4.72
CA VAL A 156 7.13 13.25 4.13
C VAL A 156 7.81 12.37 5.20
N LEU A 157 8.39 12.97 6.25
CA LEU A 157 9.01 12.20 7.34
C LEU A 157 7.96 11.42 8.15
N ASP A 158 6.77 11.97 8.38
CA ASP A 158 5.67 11.24 9.03
C ASP A 158 5.21 10.06 8.16
N TYR A 159 5.11 10.27 6.84
CA TYR A 159 4.83 9.18 5.89
C TYR A 159 5.90 8.09 5.98
N LEU A 160 7.18 8.45 5.95
CA LEU A 160 8.31 7.51 5.99
C LEU A 160 8.33 6.70 7.29
N ALA A 161 8.12 7.35 8.43
CA ALA A 161 8.03 6.68 9.72
C ALA A 161 6.79 5.77 9.78
N GLY A 162 5.64 6.27 9.35
CA GLY A 162 4.35 5.59 9.50
C GLY A 162 4.16 4.42 8.53
N LEU A 163 4.26 4.64 7.21
CA LEU A 163 3.95 3.58 6.25
C LEU A 163 5.13 2.63 6.03
N PRO A 164 6.24 3.01 5.37
CA PRO A 164 7.28 2.04 5.05
C PRO A 164 7.98 1.46 6.29
N LEU A 165 8.19 2.21 7.36
CA LEU A 165 8.97 1.71 8.50
C LEU A 165 8.12 1.00 9.55
N VAL A 166 6.86 1.36 9.75
CA VAL A 166 5.98 0.68 10.70
C VAL A 166 5.10 -0.36 10.02
N PHE A 167 4.27 0.04 9.04
CA PHE A 167 3.33 -0.91 8.43
C PHE A 167 4.03 -1.94 7.56
N GLU A 168 4.85 -1.52 6.60
CA GLU A 168 5.59 -2.44 5.71
C GLU A 168 6.72 -3.15 6.46
N GLY A 169 7.39 -2.47 7.41
CA GLY A 169 8.36 -3.09 8.30
C GLY A 169 7.76 -4.26 9.10
N ARG A 170 6.50 -4.14 9.54
CA ARG A 170 5.78 -5.23 10.20
C ARG A 170 5.36 -6.33 9.24
N ASN A 171 5.13 -6.01 7.98
CA ASN A 171 4.85 -7.01 6.95
C ASN A 171 6.02 -7.95 6.72
N LEU A 172 7.26 -7.56 6.99
CA LEU A 172 8.42 -8.45 6.89
C LEU A 172 8.28 -9.70 7.78
N ASP A 173 7.74 -9.54 8.99
CA ASP A 173 7.45 -10.68 9.87
C ASP A 173 6.18 -11.41 9.44
N HIS A 174 5.09 -10.69 9.17
CA HIS A 174 3.80 -11.27 8.82
C HIS A 174 3.86 -12.09 7.53
N THR A 175 4.59 -11.65 6.51
CA THR A 175 4.71 -12.40 5.24
C THR A 175 5.39 -13.74 5.43
N VAL A 176 6.41 -13.82 6.30
CA VAL A 176 7.10 -15.07 6.65
C VAL A 176 6.17 -15.99 7.44
N GLU A 177 5.49 -15.46 8.46
CA GLU A 177 4.54 -16.22 9.29
C GLU A 177 3.38 -16.78 8.45
N PHE A 178 2.79 -15.97 7.60
CA PHE A 178 1.68 -16.42 6.73
C PHE A 178 2.16 -17.38 5.65
N ALA A 179 3.34 -17.19 5.07
CA ALA A 179 3.90 -18.17 4.13
C ALA A 179 4.04 -19.56 4.78
N ALA A 180 4.58 -19.61 5.99
CA ALA A 180 4.71 -20.86 6.76
C ALA A 180 3.33 -21.47 7.09
N ALA A 181 2.37 -20.64 7.52
CA ALA A 181 1.04 -21.10 7.88
C ALA A 181 0.25 -21.63 6.66
N PHE A 182 0.33 -20.96 5.50
CA PHE A 182 -0.28 -21.44 4.27
C PHE A 182 0.36 -22.76 3.80
N ALA A 183 1.69 -22.87 3.84
CA ALA A 183 2.37 -24.12 3.51
C ALA A 183 1.97 -25.27 4.42
N ALA A 184 1.87 -25.03 5.74
CA ALA A 184 1.42 -26.02 6.71
C ALA A 184 -0.04 -26.48 6.47
N ALA A 185 -0.88 -25.59 5.90
CA ALA A 185 -2.24 -25.90 5.47
C ALA A 185 -2.32 -26.57 4.08
N GLY A 186 -1.19 -26.86 3.44
CA GLY A 186 -1.12 -27.44 2.09
C GLY A 186 -1.39 -26.45 0.96
N ASP A 187 -1.40 -25.15 1.24
CA ASP A 187 -1.64 -24.10 0.26
C ASP A 187 -0.34 -23.45 -0.22
N GLU A 188 0.42 -24.21 -1.01
CA GLU A 188 1.71 -23.75 -1.55
C GLU A 188 1.57 -22.52 -2.48
N ARG A 189 0.41 -22.29 -3.11
CA ARG A 189 0.18 -21.12 -3.96
C ARG A 189 0.11 -19.85 -3.11
N SER A 190 -0.63 -19.86 -2.00
CA SER A 190 -0.67 -18.75 -1.05
C SER A 190 0.70 -18.54 -0.39
N ALA A 191 1.39 -19.62 -0.02
CA ALA A 191 2.75 -19.54 0.53
C ALA A 191 3.75 -18.90 -0.45
N ALA A 192 3.70 -19.28 -1.73
CA ALA A 192 4.54 -18.71 -2.78
C ALA A 192 4.23 -17.22 -3.02
N LEU A 193 2.94 -16.84 -3.01
CA LEU A 193 2.51 -15.45 -3.11
C LEU A 193 3.11 -14.60 -1.99
N MET A 194 3.02 -15.07 -0.73
CA MET A 194 3.59 -14.34 0.41
C MET A 194 5.11 -14.19 0.30
N ARG A 195 5.83 -15.18 -0.24
CA ARG A 195 7.29 -15.07 -0.46
C ARG A 195 7.65 -14.02 -1.52
N VAL A 196 6.83 -13.87 -2.57
CA VAL A 196 7.02 -12.82 -3.58
C VAL A 196 6.84 -11.45 -2.94
N ILE A 197 5.74 -11.24 -2.22
CA ILE A 197 5.49 -9.96 -1.53
C ILE A 197 6.62 -9.66 -0.54
N HIS A 198 7.05 -10.64 0.26
CA HIS A 198 8.15 -10.46 1.20
C HIS A 198 9.42 -9.90 0.56
N ALA A 199 9.78 -10.38 -0.63
CA ALA A 199 10.96 -9.89 -1.34
C ALA A 199 10.82 -8.42 -1.75
N ASP A 200 9.63 -7.99 -2.15
CA ASP A 200 9.36 -6.60 -2.51
C ASP A 200 9.31 -5.69 -1.27
N GLU A 201 8.72 -6.15 -0.17
CA GLU A 201 8.65 -5.41 1.10
C GLU A 201 10.04 -5.05 1.65
N ILE A 202 11.04 -5.90 1.45
CA ILE A 202 12.43 -5.58 1.80
C ILE A 202 12.90 -4.32 1.07
N GLU A 203 12.57 -4.17 -0.21
CA GLU A 203 12.94 -3.00 -1.00
C GLU A 203 12.13 -1.75 -0.59
N HIS A 204 10.84 -1.93 -0.23
CA HIS A 204 9.99 -0.84 0.26
C HIS A 204 10.54 -0.28 1.59
N VAL A 205 10.86 -1.14 2.54
CA VAL A 205 11.47 -0.73 3.83
C VAL A 205 12.83 -0.09 3.62
N ARG A 206 13.67 -0.64 2.71
CA ARG A 206 14.95 -0.04 2.33
C ARG A 206 14.76 1.38 1.79
N PHE A 207 13.83 1.58 0.88
CA PHE A 207 13.47 2.89 0.36
C PHE A 207 13.08 3.86 1.49
N GLY A 208 12.27 3.41 2.44
CA GLY A 208 11.87 4.19 3.61
C GLY A 208 13.07 4.64 4.44
N ILE A 209 14.00 3.73 4.76
CA ILE A 209 15.20 4.02 5.53
C ILE A 209 16.13 5.00 4.77
N GLU A 210 16.34 4.77 3.48
CA GLU A 210 17.22 5.62 2.67
C GLU A 210 16.70 7.06 2.60
N TRP A 211 15.38 7.23 2.40
CA TRP A 211 14.80 8.57 2.34
C TRP A 211 14.70 9.25 3.71
N LEU A 212 14.44 8.50 4.78
CA LEU A 212 14.52 9.04 6.14
C LEU A 212 15.92 9.64 6.39
N ARG A 213 16.98 8.91 6.02
CA ARG A 213 18.37 9.36 6.15
C ARG A 213 18.68 10.60 5.32
N ARG A 214 18.12 10.69 4.11
CA ARG A 214 18.34 11.85 3.23
C ARG A 214 17.61 13.10 3.67
N LEU A 215 16.44 12.95 4.29
CA LEU A 215 15.57 14.06 4.67
C LEU A 215 15.70 14.49 6.13
N LYS A 216 16.32 13.69 6.98
CA LYS A 216 16.49 14.03 8.40
C LYS A 216 17.42 15.24 8.57
N PRO A 217 17.20 16.08 9.62
CA PRO A 217 18.11 17.16 9.98
C PRO A 217 19.51 16.64 10.28
N ALA A 218 20.53 17.45 9.95
CA ALA A 218 21.91 17.13 10.29
C ALA A 218 22.08 16.98 11.82
N GLY A 219 22.85 15.97 12.23
CA GLY A 219 23.13 15.72 13.65
C GLY A 219 22.12 14.83 14.38
N MET A 220 20.96 14.53 13.78
CA MET A 220 20.01 13.57 14.37
C MET A 220 20.35 12.14 13.94
N SER A 221 20.22 11.18 14.85
CA SER A 221 20.28 9.76 14.52
C SER A 221 19.03 9.31 13.76
N ASP A 222 19.11 8.14 13.07
CA ASP A 222 17.95 7.55 12.39
C ASP A 222 16.83 7.22 13.39
N TRP A 223 17.19 6.79 14.59
CA TRP A 223 16.25 6.45 15.65
C TRP A 223 15.53 7.69 16.22
N GLU A 224 16.25 8.76 16.48
CA GLU A 224 15.66 10.00 17.00
C GLU A 224 14.63 10.57 16.02
N ILE A 225 14.97 10.67 14.73
CA ILE A 225 14.03 11.18 13.73
C ILE A 225 12.84 10.25 13.54
N PHE A 226 13.07 8.94 13.54
CA PHE A 226 11.98 7.95 13.47
C PHE A 226 11.00 8.12 14.64
N CYS A 227 11.51 8.17 15.90
CA CYS A 227 10.65 8.35 17.06
C CYS A 227 9.90 9.68 17.06
N GLN A 228 10.51 10.75 16.53
CA GLN A 228 9.88 12.07 16.46
C GLN A 228 8.67 12.08 15.50
N HIS A 229 8.65 11.22 14.51
CA HIS A 229 7.63 11.15 13.47
C HIS A 229 6.73 9.91 13.56
N LEU A 230 6.74 9.24 14.72
CA LEU A 230 6.02 7.96 14.93
C LEU A 230 4.64 8.14 15.59
N ASP A 231 4.04 9.25 15.64
CA ASP A 231 2.75 9.48 16.35
C ASP A 231 1.50 8.90 15.62
#